data_51de4518a762e21c1ec79553b8d37f1d
#
_entry.id   51de4518a762e21c1ec79553b8d37f1d
#
_cell.length_a   1.000
_cell.length_b   1.000
_cell.length_c   1.000
_cell.angle_alpha   90.00
_cell.angle_beta   90.00
_cell.angle_gamma   90.00
#
_symmetry.space_group_name_H-M   'P 1'
#
loop_
_entity.id
_entity.type
_entity.pdbx_description
1 polymer ?
#
loop_
_entity_poly.entity_id
_entity_poly.type
_entity_poly.pdbx_seq_one_letter_code
_entity_poly.pdbx_strand_id
1 'polypeptide(L)'
;MHVIHAVDGPVTELLRRIDDKLESHNRTAVNITGGPREERTSLYPIAALQQLVRNAVMHRTYEATHAPVRVYWYDDRIEIMNPGGPFGIVSIDNFGAPGVADYRNPNLAEAMRVLGFVQRFGFGLAIARRALAENGNPPLELNVQPSHVTAIVRAAC
;
A
#
# COMPACT_ATOMS: atom_id res chain seq x y z
N MET A 1 -1.98 -16.93 6.93
CA MET A 1 -1.25 -15.66 7.09
C MET A 1 0.24 -15.92 6.95
N HIS A 2 0.90 -15.23 6.06
CA HIS A 2 2.34 -15.35 5.89
C HIS A 2 3.07 -14.36 6.82
N VAL A 3 4.16 -14.84 7.44
CA VAL A 3 4.96 -14.02 8.35
C VAL A 3 5.70 -12.95 7.55
N ILE A 4 5.54 -11.69 7.98
CA ILE A 4 6.20 -10.56 7.36
C ILE A 4 7.54 -10.35 8.06
N HIS A 5 8.61 -10.33 7.27
CA HIS A 5 9.94 -10.01 7.76
C HIS A 5 10.07 -8.51 8.04
N ALA A 6 10.75 -8.15 9.12
CA ALA A 6 11.09 -6.76 9.37
C ALA A 6 12.01 -6.23 8.26
N VAL A 7 11.68 -5.07 7.73
CA VAL A 7 12.50 -4.34 6.75
C VAL A 7 12.80 -2.96 7.32
N ASP A 8 14.05 -2.63 7.43
CA ASP A 8 14.54 -1.34 7.91
C ASP A 8 15.71 -0.83 7.04
N GLY A 9 16.15 0.37 7.27
CA GLY A 9 17.25 0.97 6.56
C GLY A 9 16.93 2.32 5.91
N PRO A 10 17.84 2.86 5.10
CA PRO A 10 17.60 4.09 4.33
C PRO A 10 16.36 3.94 3.43
N VAL A 11 15.59 5.02 3.28
CA VAL A 11 14.31 5.01 2.55
C VAL A 11 14.42 4.37 1.16
N THR A 12 15.47 4.68 0.41
CA THR A 12 15.68 4.14 -0.94
C THR A 12 15.81 2.62 -0.95
N GLU A 13 16.62 2.08 -0.04
CA GLU A 13 16.83 0.65 0.08
C GLU A 13 15.60 -0.04 0.67
N LEU A 14 15.00 0.57 1.69
CA LEU A 14 13.77 0.10 2.32
C LEU A 14 12.66 -0.15 1.28
N LEU A 15 12.37 0.85 0.45
CA LEU A 15 11.30 0.76 -0.55
C LEU A 15 11.60 -0.27 -1.65
N ARG A 16 12.85 -0.39 -2.08
CA ARG A 16 13.26 -1.45 -3.03
C ARG A 16 13.07 -2.85 -2.45
N ARG A 17 13.49 -3.06 -1.21
CA ARG A 17 13.32 -4.35 -0.53
C ARG A 17 11.86 -4.71 -0.29
N ILE A 18 11.03 -3.72 -0.02
CA ILE A 18 9.58 -3.90 0.09
C ILE A 18 9.01 -4.32 -1.28
N ASP A 19 9.36 -3.62 -2.35
CA ASP A 19 8.90 -3.94 -3.70
C ASP A 19 9.27 -5.39 -4.08
N ASP A 20 10.49 -5.81 -3.83
CA ASP A 20 10.95 -7.18 -4.09
C ASP A 20 10.14 -8.22 -3.30
N LYS A 21 9.82 -7.93 -2.04
CA LYS A 21 8.98 -8.83 -1.22
C LYS A 21 7.54 -8.90 -1.70
N LEU A 22 6.94 -7.78 -2.04
CA LEU A 22 5.58 -7.75 -2.58
C LEU A 22 5.49 -8.57 -3.86
N GLU A 23 6.45 -8.40 -4.76
CA GLU A 23 6.51 -9.12 -6.01
C GLU A 23 6.71 -10.62 -5.80
N SER A 24 7.61 -11.02 -4.91
CA SER A 24 7.88 -12.40 -4.56
C SER A 24 6.65 -13.11 -3.98
N HIS A 25 5.95 -12.50 -3.03
CA HIS A 25 4.73 -13.07 -2.44
C HIS A 25 3.59 -13.16 -3.46
N ASN A 26 3.44 -12.17 -4.32
CA ASN A 26 2.40 -12.16 -5.35
C ASN A 26 2.60 -13.29 -6.37
N ARG A 27 3.84 -13.55 -6.78
CA ARG A 27 4.19 -14.70 -7.65
C ARG A 27 3.89 -16.03 -6.97
N THR A 28 4.20 -16.17 -5.69
CA THR A 28 3.93 -17.39 -4.92
C THR A 28 2.44 -17.69 -4.87
N ALA A 29 1.60 -16.69 -4.60
CA ALA A 29 0.16 -16.83 -4.58
C ALA A 29 -0.39 -17.30 -5.95
N VAL A 30 0.09 -16.74 -7.05
CA VAL A 30 -0.28 -17.16 -8.42
C VAL A 30 0.12 -18.59 -8.71
N ASN A 31 1.29 -19.04 -8.26
CA ASN A 31 1.78 -20.40 -8.49
C ASN A 31 0.96 -21.48 -7.76
N ILE A 32 0.34 -21.14 -6.64
CA ILE A 32 -0.51 -22.06 -5.86
C ILE A 32 -1.87 -22.26 -6.53
N THR A 33 -2.40 -21.26 -7.23
CA THR A 33 -3.76 -21.26 -7.76
C THR A 33 -3.86 -21.46 -9.26
N GLY A 34 -2.75 -21.32 -10.01
CA GLY A 34 -2.72 -21.36 -11.49
C GLY A 34 -2.53 -22.73 -12.07
N GLY A 35 -3.48 -23.22 -12.90
CA GLY A 35 -3.28 -24.35 -13.80
C GLY A 35 -2.31 -23.98 -14.96
N PRO A 36 -1.75 -25.00 -15.69
CA PRO A 36 -0.66 -24.78 -16.65
C PRO A 36 -1.03 -24.08 -17.96
N ARG A 37 -2.27 -23.62 -18.15
CA ARG A 37 -2.77 -23.07 -19.44
C ARG A 37 -3.64 -21.81 -19.35
N GLU A 38 -3.85 -21.22 -18.18
CA GLU A 38 -4.60 -19.98 -18.08
C GLU A 38 -3.68 -18.77 -18.28
N GLU A 39 -4.15 -17.75 -19.00
CA GLU A 39 -3.52 -16.42 -18.97
C GLU A 39 -3.48 -15.98 -17.51
N ARG A 40 -2.30 -15.94 -16.94
CA ARG A 40 -2.09 -15.71 -15.52
C ARG A 40 -2.33 -14.25 -15.20
N THR A 41 -3.56 -13.90 -14.91
CA THR A 41 -3.86 -12.64 -14.22
C THR A 41 -3.34 -12.76 -12.80
N SER A 42 -2.47 -11.85 -12.41
CA SER A 42 -2.00 -11.78 -11.02
C SER A 42 -3.18 -11.61 -10.07
N LEU A 43 -3.15 -12.25 -8.90
CA LEU A 43 -4.19 -12.06 -7.88
C LEU A 43 -4.27 -10.60 -7.44
N TYR A 44 -3.16 -9.89 -7.47
CA TYR A 44 -3.05 -8.48 -7.11
C TYR A 44 -2.18 -7.74 -8.13
N PRO A 45 -2.61 -6.58 -8.63
CA PRO A 45 -1.75 -5.76 -9.47
C PRO A 45 -0.63 -5.15 -8.61
N ILE A 46 0.63 -5.41 -8.98
CA ILE A 46 1.79 -4.94 -8.21
C ILE A 46 1.81 -3.42 -8.07
N ALA A 47 1.36 -2.69 -9.08
CA ALA A 47 1.28 -1.24 -9.04
C ALA A 47 0.37 -0.73 -7.92
N ALA A 48 -0.76 -1.40 -7.67
CA ALA A 48 -1.65 -1.05 -6.56
C ALA A 48 -0.97 -1.30 -5.20
N LEU A 49 -0.34 -2.45 -5.02
CA LEU A 49 0.36 -2.80 -3.78
C LEU A 49 1.49 -1.81 -3.48
N GLN A 50 2.28 -1.45 -4.49
CA GLN A 50 3.34 -0.46 -4.35
C GLN A 50 2.81 0.89 -3.91
N GLN A 51 1.75 1.39 -4.55
CA GLN A 51 1.14 2.67 -4.17
C GLN A 51 0.63 2.67 -2.72
N LEU A 52 -0.04 1.60 -2.31
CA LEU A 52 -0.61 1.49 -0.97
C LEU A 52 0.47 1.40 0.11
N VAL A 53 1.53 0.64 -0.11
CA VAL A 53 2.63 0.51 0.85
C VAL A 53 3.45 1.81 0.93
N ARG A 54 3.73 2.44 -0.20
CA ARG A 54 4.41 3.75 -0.23
C ARG A 54 3.59 4.82 0.48
N ASN A 55 2.28 4.82 0.27
CA ASN A 55 1.35 5.69 1.00
C ASN A 55 1.41 5.44 2.51
N ALA A 56 1.41 4.20 2.94
CA ALA A 56 1.51 3.83 4.36
C ALA A 56 2.84 4.30 4.98
N VAL A 57 3.96 4.13 4.29
CA VAL A 57 5.28 4.60 4.75
C VAL A 57 5.32 6.12 4.85
N MET A 58 4.78 6.82 3.84
CA MET A 58 4.80 8.28 3.76
C MET A 58 3.93 8.93 4.84
N HIS A 59 2.77 8.35 5.14
CA HIS A 59 1.79 8.92 6.07
C HIS A 59 1.87 8.37 7.49
N ARG A 60 2.73 7.39 7.77
CA ARG A 60 2.93 6.87 9.12
C ARG A 60 3.29 7.98 10.09
N THR A 61 2.76 7.91 11.33
CA THR A 61 3.30 8.70 12.43
C THR A 61 4.58 8.04 12.95
N TYR A 62 5.66 8.81 13.02
CA TYR A 62 6.98 8.34 13.51
C TYR A 62 7.29 8.81 14.93
N GLU A 63 6.52 9.75 15.45
CA GLU A 63 6.80 10.40 16.74
C GLU A 63 5.94 9.86 17.89
N ALA A 64 4.69 9.53 17.62
CA ALA A 64 3.73 9.19 18.67
C ALA A 64 3.73 7.69 19.06
N THR A 65 4.37 6.83 18.29
CA THR A 65 4.37 5.38 18.51
C THR A 65 5.54 4.71 17.82
N HIS A 66 5.97 3.56 18.38
CA HIS A 66 6.94 2.68 17.74
C HIS A 66 6.28 1.60 16.87
N ALA A 67 4.97 1.58 16.76
CA ALA A 67 4.27 0.60 15.94
C ALA A 67 4.68 0.74 14.46
N PRO A 68 5.06 -0.35 13.78
CA PRO A 68 5.49 -0.31 12.39
C PRO A 68 4.30 -0.20 11.43
N VAL A 69 4.59 0.14 10.17
CA VAL A 69 3.70 -0.21 9.06
C VAL A 69 3.63 -1.72 8.98
N ARG A 70 2.43 -2.28 8.83
CA ARG A 70 2.21 -3.72 8.77
C ARG A 70 1.50 -4.09 7.47
N VAL A 71 1.99 -5.15 6.84
CA VAL A 71 1.37 -5.77 5.68
C VAL A 71 1.03 -7.21 6.06
N TYR A 72 -0.26 -7.51 6.18
CA TYR A 72 -0.75 -8.86 6.45
C TYR A 72 -1.22 -9.50 5.15
N TRP A 73 -0.63 -10.61 4.79
CA TRP A 73 -1.00 -11.35 3.60
C TRP A 73 -1.80 -12.60 3.96
N TYR A 74 -3.09 -12.57 3.66
CA TYR A 74 -4.00 -13.69 3.83
C TYR A 74 -4.25 -14.39 2.49
N ASP A 75 -4.92 -15.53 2.52
CA ASP A 75 -5.19 -16.29 1.29
C ASP A 75 -6.15 -15.55 0.35
N ASP A 76 -7.04 -14.72 0.88
CA ASP A 76 -8.10 -14.03 0.15
C ASP A 76 -7.90 -12.50 0.05
N ARG A 77 -6.95 -11.95 0.79
CA ARG A 77 -6.75 -10.49 0.87
C ARG A 77 -5.38 -10.09 1.40
N ILE A 78 -5.06 -8.84 1.18
CA ILE A 78 -3.90 -8.18 1.81
C ILE A 78 -4.43 -7.00 2.62
N GLU A 79 -3.93 -6.85 3.84
CA GLU A 79 -4.22 -5.70 4.70
C GLU A 79 -2.93 -4.90 4.95
N ILE A 80 -2.98 -3.61 4.64
CA ILE A 80 -1.85 -2.68 4.82
C ILE A 80 -2.27 -1.64 5.84
N MET A 81 -1.62 -1.66 7.00
CA MET A 81 -1.95 -0.78 8.13
C MET A 81 -0.79 0.15 8.43
N ASN A 82 -1.08 1.44 8.59
CA ASN A 82 -0.12 2.41 9.11
C ASN A 82 -0.65 3.10 10.37
N PRO A 83 0.23 3.28 11.38
CA PRO A 83 -0.07 4.13 12.52
C PRO A 83 -0.23 5.59 12.10
N GLY A 84 -1.13 6.31 12.76
CA GLY A 84 -1.51 7.67 12.44
C GLY A 84 -2.76 7.70 11.55
N GLY A 85 -3.75 8.43 12.02
CA GLY A 85 -4.99 8.67 11.27
C GLY A 85 -4.86 9.83 10.30
N PRO A 86 -5.98 10.39 9.82
CA PRO A 86 -5.99 11.57 8.97
C PRO A 86 -5.21 12.74 9.58
N PHE A 87 -4.54 13.52 8.74
CA PHE A 87 -3.69 14.63 9.18
C PHE A 87 -4.04 15.92 8.44
N GLY A 88 -4.01 17.04 9.17
CA GLY A 88 -4.23 18.37 8.60
C GLY A 88 -5.62 18.52 7.97
N ILE A 89 -5.67 18.90 6.71
CA ILE A 89 -6.92 19.06 5.95
C ILE A 89 -7.58 17.74 5.56
N VAL A 90 -6.87 16.62 5.68
CA VAL A 90 -7.42 15.28 5.43
C VAL A 90 -8.25 14.85 6.65
N SER A 91 -9.47 14.44 6.41
CA SER A 91 -10.41 13.94 7.41
C SER A 91 -10.90 12.54 7.06
N ILE A 92 -11.66 11.92 7.94
CA ILE A 92 -12.30 10.62 7.67
C ILE A 92 -13.23 10.74 6.44
N ASP A 93 -13.91 11.87 6.29
CA ASP A 93 -14.91 12.06 5.22
C ASP A 93 -14.28 12.26 3.83
N ASN A 94 -13.10 12.89 3.75
CA ASN A 94 -12.42 13.17 2.49
C ASN A 94 -11.19 12.29 2.22
N PHE A 95 -10.95 11.29 3.06
CA PHE A 95 -9.78 10.41 2.95
C PHE A 95 -9.78 9.65 1.61
N GLY A 96 -8.69 9.76 0.87
CA GLY A 96 -8.52 9.11 -0.41
C GLY A 96 -9.20 9.81 -1.59
N ALA A 97 -9.81 10.98 -1.40
CA ALA A 97 -10.31 11.78 -2.51
C ALA A 97 -9.14 12.30 -3.37
N PRO A 98 -9.25 12.25 -4.72
CA PRO A 98 -8.17 12.70 -5.60
C PRO A 98 -7.80 14.16 -5.35
N GLY A 99 -6.49 14.44 -5.24
CA GLY A 99 -5.96 15.78 -5.00
C GLY A 99 -6.07 16.27 -3.56
N VAL A 100 -6.70 15.52 -2.66
CA VAL A 100 -6.76 15.85 -1.23
C VAL A 100 -5.61 15.19 -0.51
N ALA A 101 -4.66 15.98 -0.07
CA ALA A 101 -3.49 15.48 0.66
C ALA A 101 -2.98 16.51 1.65
N ASP A 102 -2.47 16.02 2.76
CA ASP A 102 -1.65 16.77 3.70
C ASP A 102 -0.62 15.81 4.30
N TYR A 103 0.52 16.33 4.74
CA TYR A 103 1.66 15.49 5.08
C TYR A 103 2.14 15.72 6.49
N ARG A 104 2.07 14.66 7.30
CA ARG A 104 2.70 14.61 8.61
C ARG A 104 4.23 14.65 8.50
N ASN A 105 4.77 14.04 7.43
CA ASN A 105 6.20 13.88 7.18
C ASN A 105 6.58 14.54 5.84
N PRO A 106 6.58 15.88 5.74
CA PRO A 106 6.75 16.56 4.44
C PRO A 106 8.15 16.32 3.83
N ASN A 107 9.19 16.19 4.64
CA ASN A 107 10.54 15.90 4.15
C ASN A 107 10.65 14.49 3.58
N LEU A 108 10.01 13.50 4.21
CA LEU A 108 9.94 12.14 3.70
C LEU A 108 9.14 12.09 2.38
N ALA A 109 8.01 12.77 2.31
CA ALA A 109 7.19 12.86 1.11
C ALA A 109 7.98 13.45 -0.06
N GLU A 110 8.71 14.54 0.15
CA GLU A 110 9.54 15.17 -0.87
C GLU A 110 10.72 14.27 -1.30
N ALA A 111 11.36 13.60 -0.35
CA ALA A 111 12.41 12.64 -0.66
C ALA A 111 11.90 11.49 -1.53
N MET A 112 10.73 10.94 -1.23
CA MET A 112 10.11 9.89 -2.01
C MET A 112 9.76 10.37 -3.43
N ARG A 113 9.33 11.61 -3.58
CA ARG A 113 9.06 12.22 -4.89
C ARG A 113 10.35 12.38 -5.70
N VAL A 114 11.39 12.92 -5.12
CA VAL A 114 12.70 13.13 -5.80
C VAL A 114 13.32 11.80 -6.22
N LEU A 115 13.16 10.76 -5.40
CA LEU A 115 13.67 9.41 -5.71
C LEU A 115 12.80 8.64 -6.70
N GLY A 116 11.67 9.20 -7.14
CA GLY A 116 10.80 8.59 -8.13
C GLY A 116 9.81 7.55 -7.59
N PHE A 117 9.66 7.42 -6.27
CA PHE A 117 8.69 6.50 -5.66
C PHE A 117 7.27 7.07 -5.62
N VAL A 118 7.12 8.37 -5.70
CA VAL A 118 5.85 9.09 -5.78
C VAL A 118 5.91 10.05 -6.96
N GLN A 119 4.97 9.94 -7.89
CA GLN A 119 4.95 10.80 -9.08
C GLN A 119 4.19 12.10 -8.84
N ARG A 120 2.99 11.98 -8.23
CA ARG A 120 2.11 13.11 -7.97
C ARG A 120 1.42 12.96 -6.63
N PHE A 121 1.57 13.94 -5.76
CA PHE A 121 0.93 13.95 -4.44
C PHE A 121 -0.61 13.98 -4.54
N GLY A 122 -1.27 13.27 -3.62
CA GLY A 122 -2.72 13.20 -3.52
C GLY A 122 -3.40 12.23 -4.50
N PHE A 123 -2.67 11.50 -5.34
CA PHE A 123 -3.22 10.61 -6.35
C PHE A 123 -2.87 9.13 -6.17
N GLY A 124 -2.08 8.76 -5.17
CA GLY A 124 -1.65 7.37 -4.96
C GLY A 124 -2.80 6.39 -4.79
N LEU A 125 -3.82 6.74 -4.01
CA LEU A 125 -5.02 5.90 -3.84
C LEU A 125 -5.86 5.81 -5.11
N ALA A 126 -5.97 6.88 -5.89
CA ALA A 126 -6.66 6.85 -7.16
C ALA A 126 -5.97 5.92 -8.17
N ILE A 127 -4.63 5.94 -8.21
CA ILE A 127 -3.82 5.03 -9.03
C ILE A 127 -4.03 3.58 -8.59
N ALA A 128 -4.02 3.32 -7.28
CA ALA A 128 -4.26 1.98 -6.75
C ALA A 128 -5.66 1.47 -7.11
N ARG A 129 -6.68 2.29 -6.94
CA ARG A 129 -8.07 1.94 -7.29
C ARG A 129 -8.22 1.61 -8.77
N ARG A 130 -7.60 2.40 -9.64
CA ARG A 130 -7.60 2.16 -11.08
C ARG A 130 -6.92 0.83 -11.43
N ALA A 131 -5.75 0.57 -10.90
CA ALA A 131 -5.02 -0.67 -11.13
C ALA A 131 -5.81 -1.90 -10.66
N LEU A 132 -6.49 -1.82 -9.52
CA LEU A 132 -7.37 -2.87 -9.03
C LEU A 132 -8.55 -3.11 -9.97
N ALA A 133 -9.22 -2.05 -10.42
CA ALA A 133 -10.33 -2.17 -11.35
C ALA A 133 -9.92 -2.80 -12.69
N GLU A 134 -8.79 -2.37 -13.25
CA GLU A 134 -8.24 -2.91 -14.49
C GLU A 134 -7.84 -4.39 -14.37
N ASN A 135 -7.41 -4.84 -13.19
CA ASN A 135 -7.05 -6.23 -12.91
C ASN A 135 -8.25 -7.12 -12.52
N GLY A 136 -9.44 -6.55 -12.39
CA GLY A 136 -10.63 -7.30 -12.00
C GLY A 136 -10.77 -7.58 -10.49
N ASN A 137 -10.00 -6.91 -9.65
CA ASN A 137 -10.12 -7.02 -8.20
C ASN A 137 -11.39 -6.32 -7.71
N PRO A 138 -11.96 -6.77 -6.58
CA PRO A 138 -12.95 -5.97 -5.85
C PRO A 138 -12.40 -4.57 -5.49
N PRO A 139 -13.28 -3.58 -5.28
CA PRO A 139 -12.88 -2.24 -4.90
C PRO A 139 -12.03 -2.21 -3.63
N LEU A 140 -11.06 -1.29 -3.58
CA LEU A 140 -10.27 -1.02 -2.39
C LEU A 140 -11.18 -0.62 -1.21
N GLU A 141 -10.98 -1.27 -0.08
CA GLU A 141 -11.64 -0.92 1.17
C GLU A 141 -10.65 -0.13 2.06
N LEU A 142 -11.12 0.96 2.65
CA LEU A 142 -10.35 1.77 3.58
C LEU A 142 -11.05 1.81 4.94
N ASN A 143 -10.36 1.35 5.98
CA ASN A 143 -10.77 1.52 7.37
C ASN A 143 -9.94 2.66 7.97
N VAL A 144 -10.56 3.82 8.10
CA VAL A 144 -9.91 5.04 8.58
C VAL A 144 -10.34 5.31 10.01
N GLN A 145 -9.39 5.23 10.92
CA GLN A 145 -9.58 5.47 12.34
C GLN A 145 -8.76 6.69 12.79
N PRO A 146 -9.08 7.33 13.92
CA PRO A 146 -8.29 8.44 14.42
C PRO A 146 -6.82 8.09 14.69
N SER A 147 -6.52 6.85 15.03
CA SER A 147 -5.18 6.38 15.41
C SER A 147 -4.42 5.64 14.32
N HIS A 148 -5.11 5.14 13.29
CA HIS A 148 -4.50 4.34 12.22
C HIS A 148 -5.39 4.27 10.98
N VAL A 149 -4.78 3.85 9.88
CA VAL A 149 -5.48 3.58 8.62
C VAL A 149 -5.14 2.17 8.16
N THR A 150 -6.14 1.41 7.73
CA THR A 150 -5.96 0.09 7.11
C THR A 150 -6.55 0.10 5.71
N ALA A 151 -5.73 -0.24 4.72
CA ALA A 151 -6.16 -0.51 3.37
C ALA A 151 -6.31 -2.02 3.17
N ILE A 152 -7.46 -2.46 2.65
CA ILE A 152 -7.78 -3.86 2.43
C ILE A 152 -7.95 -4.09 0.93
N VAL A 153 -7.11 -4.97 0.39
CA VAL A 153 -7.12 -5.37 -1.02
C VAL A 153 -7.55 -6.82 -1.11
N ARG A 154 -8.67 -7.08 -1.77
CA ARG A 154 -9.15 -8.45 -1.98
C ARG A 154 -8.60 -9.03 -3.28
N ALA A 155 -8.36 -10.34 -3.27
CA ALA A 155 -7.87 -11.06 -4.44
C ALA A 155 -8.84 -10.94 -5.62
N ALA A 156 -8.30 -10.94 -6.83
CA ALA A 156 -9.08 -11.15 -8.04
C ALA A 156 -9.64 -12.59 -8.07
N CYS A 157 -10.84 -12.74 -8.56
CA CYS A 157 -11.49 -14.05 -8.72
C CYS A 157 -10.90 -14.82 -9.91
#